data_73139957698b3a0bffbb7d65f436d5b0
#
_entry.id   73139957698b3a0bffbb7d65f436d5b0
#
_cell.length_a   1.000
_cell.length_b   1.000
_cell.length_c   1.000
_cell.angle_alpha   90.00
_cell.angle_beta   90.00
_cell.angle_gamma   90.00
#
_symmetry.space_group_name_H-M   'P 1'
#
loop_
_entity.id
_entity.type
_entity.pdbx_description
1 polymer ?
#
loop_
_entity_poly.entity_id
_entity_poly.type
_entity_poly.pdbx_seq_one_letter_code
_entity_poly.pdbx_strand_id
1 'polypeptide(L)'
;VVLETDRNQITVDCTVVPVIDDDGRSMTIVELQQIDRHLRISREEQLITQQALTRDVVRGLAHEIKNPLGGLRGAAQLLQSELDSDDLREYTRVIIQEADRLQELVNRMLGPNRRPSFAPVNIHSVLERVRTLVLAETAQRIAIHRDYDPSIPEIDGDSDQLIQALLNVVRNAARAIGETGNITLRTRVHRNLTIANRRNRLSAVISIIDDGPGIPQE
;
A
#
# COMPACT_ATOMS: atom_id res chain seq x y z
N VAL A 1 26.02 4.74 -21.47
CA VAL A 1 27.29 4.54 -20.76
C VAL A 1 26.98 4.24 -19.29
N VAL A 2 27.67 3.26 -18.71
CA VAL A 2 27.56 2.95 -17.26
C VAL A 2 28.70 3.65 -16.55
N LEU A 3 28.37 4.49 -15.57
CA LEU A 3 29.33 5.13 -14.69
C LEU A 3 29.33 4.41 -13.34
N GLU A 4 30.49 4.03 -12.88
CA GLU A 4 30.69 3.36 -11.62
C GLU A 4 31.28 4.34 -10.59
N THR A 5 30.59 4.48 -9.46
CA THR A 5 31.04 5.30 -8.33
C THR A 5 31.23 4.36 -7.14
N ASP A 6 32.05 4.71 -6.16
CA ASP A 6 32.42 3.88 -4.99
C ASP A 6 31.25 3.21 -4.23
N ARG A 7 30.00 3.58 -4.54
CA ARG A 7 28.79 3.04 -3.88
C ARG A 7 27.62 2.70 -4.80
N ASN A 8 27.68 3.04 -6.13
CA ASN A 8 26.53 2.80 -7.03
C ASN A 8 26.97 2.77 -8.50
N GLN A 9 26.33 1.89 -9.29
CA GLN A 9 26.34 1.94 -10.74
C GLN A 9 25.16 2.79 -11.24
N ILE A 10 25.42 3.79 -12.06
CA ILE A 10 24.40 4.61 -12.70
C ILE A 10 24.54 4.52 -14.23
N THR A 11 23.43 4.27 -14.93
CA THR A 11 23.39 4.31 -16.38
C THR A 11 23.08 5.73 -16.83
N VAL A 12 23.95 6.29 -17.66
CA VAL A 12 23.77 7.64 -18.20
C VAL A 12 23.74 7.59 -19.72
N ASP A 13 22.90 8.44 -20.31
CA ASP A 13 23.03 8.81 -21.72
C ASP A 13 24.11 9.88 -21.84
N CYS A 14 25.02 9.67 -22.77
CA CYS A 14 26.16 10.55 -22.96
C CYS A 14 26.12 11.12 -24.40
N THR A 15 25.79 12.39 -24.50
CA THR A 15 25.83 13.12 -25.75
C THR A 15 27.12 13.92 -25.81
N VAL A 16 27.89 13.74 -26.87
CA VAL A 16 29.18 14.41 -27.07
C VAL A 16 29.05 15.32 -28.31
N VAL A 17 29.19 16.62 -28.10
CA VAL A 17 29.08 17.61 -29.20
C VAL A 17 30.41 18.38 -29.33
N PRO A 18 31.12 18.28 -30.44
CA PRO A 18 32.27 19.12 -30.70
C PRO A 18 31.80 20.57 -31.01
N VAL A 19 32.45 21.54 -30.37
CA VAL A 19 32.18 22.96 -30.53
C VAL A 19 33.50 23.67 -30.77
N ILE A 20 33.52 24.63 -31.70
CA ILE A 20 34.65 25.51 -31.90
C ILE A 20 34.31 26.85 -31.24
N ASP A 21 35.17 27.35 -30.35
CA ASP A 21 34.99 28.66 -29.73
C ASP A 21 35.36 29.81 -30.72
N ASP A 22 35.06 31.04 -30.33
CA ASP A 22 35.31 32.23 -31.13
C ASP A 22 36.83 32.47 -31.41
N ASP A 23 37.71 31.82 -30.59
CA ASP A 23 39.17 31.84 -30.75
C ASP A 23 39.69 30.70 -31.65
N GLY A 24 38.79 29.88 -32.21
CA GLY A 24 39.15 28.75 -33.09
C GLY A 24 39.66 27.51 -32.37
N ARG A 25 39.46 27.41 -31.06
CA ARG A 25 39.85 26.23 -30.26
C ARG A 25 38.72 25.19 -30.28
N SER A 26 39.10 23.95 -30.51
CA SER A 26 38.17 22.83 -30.44
C SER A 26 37.87 22.47 -29.00
N MET A 27 36.62 22.59 -28.60
CA MET A 27 36.12 22.12 -27.32
C MET A 27 35.09 21.01 -27.52
N THR A 28 34.87 20.22 -26.49
CA THR A 28 33.87 19.14 -26.49
C THR A 28 32.91 19.37 -25.33
N ILE A 29 31.62 19.53 -25.65
CA ILE A 29 30.56 19.55 -24.66
C ILE A 29 30.12 18.11 -24.45
N VAL A 30 30.16 17.65 -23.20
CA VAL A 30 29.67 16.34 -22.80
C VAL A 30 28.45 16.56 -21.93
N GLU A 31 27.29 16.13 -22.41
CA GLU A 31 26.05 16.14 -21.67
C GLU A 31 25.79 14.71 -21.14
N LEU A 32 25.62 14.59 -19.83
CA LEU A 32 25.35 13.32 -19.15
C LEU A 32 23.93 13.35 -18.55
N GLN A 33 23.03 12.53 -19.08
CA GLN A 33 21.67 12.41 -18.58
C GLN A 33 21.43 11.03 -17.94
N GLN A 34 21.06 11.00 -16.67
CA GLN A 34 20.83 9.74 -15.97
C GLN A 34 19.54 9.06 -16.46
N ILE A 35 19.67 7.92 -17.15
CA ILE A 35 18.56 7.17 -17.76
C ILE A 35 17.76 6.40 -16.71
N ASP A 36 18.41 5.89 -15.66
CA ASP A 36 17.75 5.07 -14.65
C ASP A 36 16.56 5.77 -14.00
N ARG A 37 16.62 7.10 -13.91
CA ARG A 37 15.51 7.90 -13.37
C ARG A 37 14.29 7.89 -14.29
N HIS A 38 14.46 8.00 -15.59
CA HIS A 38 13.36 7.97 -16.56
C HIS A 38 12.74 6.58 -16.67
N LEU A 39 13.55 5.53 -16.67
CA LEU A 39 13.06 4.15 -16.70
C LEU A 39 12.31 3.78 -15.43
N ARG A 40 12.74 4.26 -14.26
CA ARG A 40 12.02 4.08 -12.99
C ARG A 40 10.68 4.80 -13.00
N ILE A 41 10.65 6.05 -13.44
CA ILE A 41 9.42 6.85 -13.56
C ILE A 41 8.44 6.17 -14.51
N SER A 42 8.89 5.75 -15.70
CA SER A 42 8.04 5.07 -16.68
C SER A 42 7.50 3.73 -16.16
N ARG A 43 8.30 2.96 -15.43
CA ARG A 43 7.83 1.73 -14.78
C ARG A 43 6.83 2.00 -13.66
N GLU A 44 7.07 3.02 -12.83
CA GLU A 44 6.13 3.42 -11.79
C GLU A 44 4.79 3.88 -12.38
N GLU A 45 4.81 4.68 -13.44
CA GLU A 45 3.59 5.12 -14.15
C GLU A 45 2.84 3.95 -14.79
N GLN A 46 3.55 3.00 -15.40
CA GLN A 46 2.94 1.78 -15.95
C GLN A 46 2.31 0.92 -14.86
N LEU A 47 3.00 0.72 -13.73
CA LEU A 47 2.47 -0.03 -12.59
C LEU A 47 1.23 0.64 -12.00
N ILE A 48 1.23 1.96 -11.83
CA ILE A 48 0.09 2.73 -11.32
C ILE A 48 -1.11 2.60 -12.26
N THR A 49 -0.89 2.71 -13.58
CA THR A 49 -1.94 2.59 -14.60
C THR A 49 -2.50 1.18 -14.64
N GLN A 50 -1.65 0.17 -14.59
CA GLN A 50 -2.06 -1.23 -14.58
C GLN A 50 -2.83 -1.59 -13.31
N GLN A 51 -2.42 -1.06 -12.14
CA GLN A 51 -3.14 -1.23 -10.89
C GLN A 51 -4.52 -0.54 -10.92
N ALA A 52 -4.63 0.64 -11.53
CA ALA A 52 -5.90 1.35 -11.66
C ALA A 52 -6.90 0.54 -12.52
N LEU A 53 -6.48 0.05 -13.68
CA LEU A 53 -7.30 -0.79 -14.56
C LEU A 53 -7.74 -2.08 -13.86
N THR A 54 -6.81 -2.76 -13.20
CA THR A 54 -7.13 -3.99 -12.45
C THR A 54 -8.14 -3.73 -11.33
N ARG A 55 -8.03 -2.58 -10.64
CA ARG A 55 -8.93 -2.19 -9.57
C ARG A 55 -10.35 -1.95 -10.08
N ASP A 56 -10.51 -1.32 -11.25
CA ASP A 56 -11.83 -1.06 -11.84
C ASP A 56 -12.53 -2.34 -12.30
N VAL A 57 -11.78 -3.27 -12.91
CA VAL A 57 -12.28 -4.60 -13.28
C VAL A 57 -12.70 -5.39 -12.03
N VAL A 58 -11.86 -5.44 -11.01
CA VAL A 58 -12.17 -6.13 -9.74
C VAL A 58 -13.39 -5.51 -9.06
N ARG A 59 -13.56 -4.17 -9.14
CA ARG A 59 -14.74 -3.48 -8.60
C ARG A 59 -16.02 -3.88 -9.34
N GLY A 60 -16.00 -3.93 -10.67
CA GLY A 60 -17.13 -4.39 -11.49
C GLY A 60 -17.53 -5.81 -11.13
N LEU A 61 -16.57 -6.74 -11.14
CA LEU A 61 -16.79 -8.14 -10.76
C LEU A 61 -17.34 -8.30 -9.35
N ALA A 62 -16.85 -7.50 -8.40
CA ALA A 62 -17.34 -7.57 -7.03
C ALA A 62 -18.78 -7.12 -6.88
N HIS A 63 -19.22 -6.11 -7.62
CA HIS A 63 -20.65 -5.73 -7.66
C HIS A 63 -21.49 -6.85 -8.25
N GLU A 64 -21.04 -7.49 -9.32
CA GLU A 64 -21.72 -8.62 -9.94
C GLU A 64 -21.77 -9.88 -9.07
N ILE A 65 -20.77 -10.08 -8.18
CA ILE A 65 -20.76 -11.19 -7.21
C ILE A 65 -21.65 -10.88 -6.00
N LYS A 66 -21.65 -9.64 -5.51
CA LYS A 66 -22.47 -9.24 -4.36
C LYS A 66 -23.97 -9.39 -4.60
N ASN A 67 -24.42 -9.11 -5.83
CA ASN A 67 -25.83 -9.17 -6.19
C ASN A 67 -26.41 -10.59 -6.02
N PRO A 68 -25.87 -11.67 -6.61
CA PRO A 68 -26.37 -13.02 -6.40
C PRO A 68 -26.21 -13.51 -4.95
N LEU A 69 -25.12 -13.11 -4.25
CA LEU A 69 -24.96 -13.45 -2.84
C LEU A 69 -26.04 -12.81 -1.97
N GLY A 70 -26.40 -11.55 -2.24
CA GLY A 70 -27.51 -10.88 -1.59
C GLY A 70 -28.86 -11.57 -1.84
N GLY A 71 -29.09 -12.02 -3.08
CA GLY A 71 -30.27 -12.81 -3.45
C GLY A 71 -30.34 -14.16 -2.72
N LEU A 72 -29.23 -14.92 -2.70
CA LEU A 72 -29.13 -16.20 -1.98
C LEU A 72 -29.37 -16.02 -0.47
N ARG A 73 -28.76 -15.00 0.13
CA ARG A 73 -28.97 -14.68 1.53
C ARG A 73 -30.43 -14.34 1.83
N GLY A 74 -31.05 -13.47 1.00
CA GLY A 74 -32.46 -13.08 1.16
C GLY A 74 -33.42 -14.28 1.01
N ALA A 75 -33.20 -15.13 0.01
CA ALA A 75 -33.99 -16.35 -0.19
C ALA A 75 -33.86 -17.33 1.01
N ALA A 76 -32.63 -17.53 1.52
CA ALA A 76 -32.40 -18.36 2.69
C ALA A 76 -33.05 -17.78 3.96
N GLN A 77 -33.07 -16.47 4.14
CA GLN A 77 -33.76 -15.82 5.25
C GLN A 77 -35.28 -15.99 5.17
N LEU A 78 -35.86 -15.83 3.98
CA LEU A 78 -37.30 -16.08 3.79
C LEU A 78 -37.65 -17.53 4.05
N LEU A 79 -36.87 -18.46 3.51
CA LEU A 79 -37.06 -19.89 3.76
C LEU A 79 -36.95 -20.22 5.26
N GLN A 80 -35.99 -19.63 5.97
CA GLN A 80 -35.83 -19.82 7.41
C GLN A 80 -37.05 -19.39 8.21
N SER A 81 -37.75 -18.34 7.77
CA SER A 81 -38.98 -17.86 8.42
C SER A 81 -40.17 -18.79 8.22
N GLU A 82 -40.22 -19.54 7.13
CA GLU A 82 -41.33 -20.43 6.77
C GLU A 82 -41.11 -21.89 7.29
N LEU A 83 -39.92 -22.23 7.74
CA LEU A 83 -39.59 -23.57 8.22
C LEU A 83 -40.00 -23.74 9.69
N ASP A 84 -40.73 -24.82 10.01
CA ASP A 84 -41.10 -25.19 11.39
C ASP A 84 -40.03 -26.08 12.07
N SER A 85 -39.23 -26.81 11.27
CA SER A 85 -38.21 -27.75 11.78
C SER A 85 -36.91 -27.02 12.10
N ASP A 86 -36.40 -27.18 13.30
CA ASP A 86 -35.12 -26.63 13.74
C ASP A 86 -33.92 -27.20 12.98
N ASP A 87 -33.98 -28.49 12.59
CA ASP A 87 -32.95 -29.11 11.76
C ASP A 87 -32.86 -28.46 10.36
N LEU A 88 -34.00 -28.12 9.76
CA LEU A 88 -34.03 -27.44 8.47
C LEU A 88 -33.61 -25.97 8.60
N ARG A 89 -33.90 -25.31 9.71
CA ARG A 89 -33.40 -23.97 10.02
C ARG A 89 -31.89 -23.93 10.16
N GLU A 90 -31.28 -25.03 10.62
CA GLU A 90 -29.82 -25.13 10.70
C GLU A 90 -29.16 -25.02 9.32
N TYR A 91 -29.72 -25.71 8.29
CA TYR A 91 -29.21 -25.61 6.94
C TYR A 91 -29.32 -24.18 6.36
N THR A 92 -30.45 -23.49 6.58
CA THR A 92 -30.60 -22.10 6.12
C THR A 92 -29.64 -21.16 6.84
N ARG A 93 -29.36 -21.40 8.12
CA ARG A 93 -28.37 -20.63 8.89
C ARG A 93 -26.97 -20.78 8.30
N VAL A 94 -26.56 -21.99 7.91
CA VAL A 94 -25.27 -22.26 7.23
C VAL A 94 -25.19 -21.50 5.90
N ILE A 95 -26.27 -21.50 5.09
CA ILE A 95 -26.29 -20.79 3.80
C ILE A 95 -26.12 -19.29 4.04
N ILE A 96 -26.80 -18.71 5.01
CA ILE A 96 -26.69 -17.28 5.34
C ILE A 96 -25.27 -16.94 5.79
N GLN A 97 -24.68 -17.75 6.67
CA GLN A 97 -23.31 -17.54 7.17
C GLN A 97 -22.28 -17.60 6.04
N GLU A 98 -22.41 -18.57 5.12
CA GLU A 98 -21.48 -18.65 3.98
C GLU A 98 -21.66 -17.51 2.99
N ALA A 99 -22.90 -17.05 2.75
CA ALA A 99 -23.14 -15.89 1.92
C ALA A 99 -22.51 -14.61 2.54
N ASP A 100 -22.66 -14.41 3.84
CA ASP A 100 -22.06 -13.29 4.57
C ASP A 100 -20.52 -13.37 4.53
N ARG A 101 -19.94 -14.56 4.71
CA ARG A 101 -18.50 -14.81 4.62
C ARG A 101 -17.94 -14.49 3.24
N LEU A 102 -18.64 -14.90 2.17
CA LEU A 102 -18.25 -14.59 0.80
C LEU A 102 -18.35 -13.08 0.51
N GLN A 103 -19.39 -12.41 1.00
CA GLN A 103 -19.49 -10.96 0.88
C GLN A 103 -18.34 -10.23 1.57
N GLU A 104 -17.93 -10.68 2.75
CA GLU A 104 -16.76 -10.12 3.45
C GLU A 104 -15.45 -10.36 2.68
N LEU A 105 -15.29 -11.54 2.07
CA LEU A 105 -14.13 -11.85 1.23
C LEU A 105 -14.04 -10.90 0.05
N VAL A 106 -15.16 -10.71 -0.68
CA VAL A 106 -15.26 -9.77 -1.80
C VAL A 106 -14.98 -8.33 -1.35
N ASN A 107 -15.48 -7.92 -0.18
CA ASN A 107 -15.20 -6.60 0.39
C ASN A 107 -13.71 -6.40 0.70
N ARG A 108 -13.04 -7.43 1.21
CA ARG A 108 -11.59 -7.40 1.47
C ARG A 108 -10.76 -7.27 0.19
N MET A 109 -11.21 -7.90 -0.90
CA MET A 109 -10.54 -7.80 -2.22
C MET A 109 -10.66 -6.39 -2.84
N LEU A 110 -11.78 -5.72 -2.61
CA LEU A 110 -12.02 -4.37 -3.14
C LEU A 110 -11.29 -3.26 -2.40
N GLY A 111 -10.86 -3.50 -1.17
CA GLY A 111 -10.42 -2.44 -0.26
C GLY A 111 -11.57 -1.47 0.10
N PRO A 112 -11.28 -0.34 0.75
CA PRO A 112 -12.30 0.61 1.17
C PRO A 112 -13.01 1.23 -0.04
N ASN A 113 -14.30 0.96 -0.15
CA ASN A 113 -15.15 1.37 -1.29
C ASN A 113 -15.71 2.80 -1.16
N ARG A 114 -15.22 3.56 -0.18
CA ARG A 114 -15.63 4.94 0.08
C ARG A 114 -14.76 5.91 -0.72
N ARG A 115 -15.37 6.97 -1.25
CA ARG A 115 -14.59 8.10 -1.80
C ARG A 115 -13.69 8.64 -0.70
N PRO A 116 -12.40 8.88 -0.98
CA PRO A 116 -11.49 9.42 0.02
C PRO A 116 -12.05 10.71 0.62
N SER A 117 -12.05 10.80 1.94
CA SER A 117 -12.41 12.01 2.67
C SER A 117 -11.12 12.66 3.15
N PHE A 118 -10.56 13.55 2.33
CA PHE A 118 -9.32 14.25 2.67
C PHE A 118 -9.57 15.27 3.78
N ALA A 119 -8.78 15.19 4.84
CA ALA A 119 -8.75 16.11 5.96
C ALA A 119 -7.32 16.20 6.51
N PRO A 120 -6.97 17.21 7.30
CA PRO A 120 -5.72 17.22 8.06
C PRO A 120 -5.66 16.02 8.99
N VAL A 121 -4.62 15.20 8.86
CA VAL A 121 -4.44 13.96 9.62
C VAL A 121 -3.07 13.98 10.29
N ASN A 122 -3.06 13.73 11.59
CA ASN A 122 -1.84 13.46 12.33
C ASN A 122 -1.43 11.99 12.11
N ILE A 123 -0.33 11.77 11.41
CA ILE A 123 0.14 10.43 11.04
C ILE A 123 0.49 9.57 12.27
N HIS A 124 0.94 10.18 13.35
CA HIS A 124 1.26 9.45 14.57
C HIS A 124 0.00 8.91 15.25
N SER A 125 -1.11 9.65 15.22
CA SER A 125 -2.41 9.15 15.71
C SER A 125 -2.89 7.94 14.92
N VAL A 126 -2.70 7.94 13.60
CA VAL A 126 -2.99 6.79 12.73
C VAL A 126 -2.13 5.58 13.12
N LEU A 127 -0.82 5.78 13.29
CA LEU A 127 0.11 4.71 13.71
C LEU A 127 -0.22 4.15 15.10
N GLU A 128 -0.61 4.99 16.06
CA GLU A 128 -1.04 4.52 17.39
C GLU A 128 -2.33 3.71 17.31
N ARG A 129 -3.25 4.08 16.44
CA ARG A 129 -4.47 3.28 16.19
C ARG A 129 -4.13 1.91 15.62
N VAL A 130 -3.25 1.86 14.61
CA VAL A 130 -2.76 0.61 14.01
C VAL A 130 -2.05 -0.26 15.05
N ARG A 131 -1.16 0.34 15.83
CA ARG A 131 -0.44 -0.33 16.93
C ARG A 131 -1.40 -0.99 17.91
N THR A 132 -2.41 -0.25 18.37
CA THR A 132 -3.42 -0.75 19.32
C THR A 132 -4.17 -1.97 18.76
N LEU A 133 -4.57 -1.91 17.48
CA LEU A 133 -5.30 -3.00 16.83
C LEU A 133 -4.43 -4.27 16.70
N VAL A 134 -3.18 -4.12 16.23
CA VAL A 134 -2.29 -5.27 16.05
C VAL A 134 -1.88 -5.89 17.38
N LEU A 135 -1.63 -5.09 18.42
CA LEU A 135 -1.33 -5.62 19.76
C LEU A 135 -2.49 -6.44 20.33
N ALA A 136 -3.74 -6.01 20.08
CA ALA A 136 -4.92 -6.77 20.48
C ALA A 136 -5.04 -8.10 19.72
N GLU A 137 -4.76 -8.11 18.40
CA GLU A 137 -4.82 -9.30 17.54
C GLU A 137 -3.73 -10.32 17.85
N THR A 138 -2.53 -9.85 18.17
CA THR A 138 -1.37 -10.72 18.46
C THR A 138 -1.26 -11.16 19.90
N ALA A 139 -2.27 -10.86 20.74
CA ALA A 139 -2.25 -11.12 22.18
C ALA A 139 -0.95 -10.66 22.86
N GLN A 140 -0.39 -9.53 22.39
CA GLN A 140 0.86 -8.90 22.87
C GLN A 140 2.12 -9.79 22.76
N ARG A 141 2.11 -10.83 21.92
CA ARG A 141 3.29 -11.66 21.68
C ARG A 141 4.35 -10.94 20.83
N ILE A 142 3.95 -9.92 20.06
CA ILE A 142 4.82 -9.09 19.25
C ILE A 142 4.96 -7.73 19.91
N ALA A 143 6.21 -7.31 20.18
CA ALA A 143 6.49 -5.97 20.70
C ALA A 143 6.48 -4.95 19.54
N ILE A 144 5.75 -3.84 19.71
CA ILE A 144 5.70 -2.77 18.70
C ILE A 144 6.31 -1.50 19.28
N HIS A 145 7.50 -1.17 18.80
CA HIS A 145 8.31 -0.02 19.20
C HIS A 145 7.97 1.22 18.35
N ARG A 146 8.11 2.38 18.96
CA ARG A 146 7.87 3.69 18.35
C ARG A 146 9.17 4.44 18.17
N ASP A 147 9.44 4.93 16.98
CA ASP A 147 10.57 5.78 16.63
C ASP A 147 10.06 6.93 15.76
N TYR A 148 9.32 7.85 16.40
CA TYR A 148 8.59 8.92 15.73
C TYR A 148 9.38 10.21 15.70
N ASP A 149 9.35 10.87 14.53
CA ASP A 149 9.85 12.23 14.35
C ASP A 149 8.70 13.24 14.67
N PRO A 150 8.79 13.98 15.80
CA PRO A 150 7.72 14.87 16.22
C PRO A 150 7.58 16.11 15.32
N SER A 151 8.51 16.35 14.41
CA SER A 151 8.49 17.50 13.51
C SER A 151 7.56 17.32 12.30
N ILE A 152 6.94 16.16 12.13
CA ILE A 152 6.02 15.90 11.02
C ILE A 152 4.70 16.65 11.26
N PRO A 153 4.33 17.61 10.38
CA PRO A 153 3.05 18.29 10.48
C PRO A 153 1.89 17.37 10.09
N GLU A 154 0.67 17.81 10.32
CA GLU A 154 -0.51 17.16 9.74
C GLU A 154 -0.41 17.13 8.22
N ILE A 155 -0.88 16.03 7.64
CA ILE A 155 -0.90 15.76 6.20
C ILE A 155 -2.34 15.69 5.71
N ASP A 156 -2.62 16.17 4.51
CA ASP A 156 -3.92 15.97 3.88
C ASP A 156 -4.08 14.50 3.49
N GLY A 157 -5.06 13.84 4.08
CA GLY A 157 -5.28 12.42 3.85
C GLY A 157 -6.63 11.92 4.35
N ASP A 158 -6.95 10.70 3.98
CA ASP A 158 -8.07 9.95 4.54
C ASP A 158 -7.56 9.04 5.66
N SER A 159 -7.92 9.35 6.89
CA SER A 159 -7.46 8.63 8.09
C SER A 159 -7.80 7.14 8.03
N ASP A 160 -9.01 6.77 7.56
CA ASP A 160 -9.45 5.37 7.51
C ASP A 160 -8.63 4.59 6.47
N GLN A 161 -8.35 5.19 5.30
CA GLN A 161 -7.52 4.58 4.27
C GLN A 161 -6.07 4.44 4.72
N LEU A 162 -5.52 5.44 5.42
CA LEU A 162 -4.17 5.38 5.99
C LEU A 162 -4.08 4.28 7.06
N ILE A 163 -5.06 4.20 7.97
CA ILE A 163 -5.12 3.12 8.96
C ILE A 163 -5.13 1.76 8.25
N GLN A 164 -5.96 1.58 7.24
CA GLN A 164 -6.08 0.30 6.54
C GLN A 164 -4.79 -0.06 5.80
N ALA A 165 -4.17 0.89 5.09
CA ALA A 165 -2.90 0.66 4.39
C ALA A 165 -1.79 0.23 5.37
N LEU A 166 -1.62 0.97 6.45
CA LEU A 166 -0.61 0.69 7.46
C LEU A 166 -0.91 -0.62 8.21
N LEU A 167 -2.17 -0.88 8.53
CA LEU A 167 -2.61 -2.11 9.17
C LEU A 167 -2.26 -3.35 8.31
N ASN A 168 -2.45 -3.27 7.00
CA ASN A 168 -2.08 -4.35 6.08
C ASN A 168 -0.57 -4.64 6.13
N VAL A 169 0.26 -3.59 6.11
CA VAL A 169 1.73 -3.76 6.15
C VAL A 169 2.17 -4.31 7.52
N VAL A 170 1.66 -3.75 8.64
CA VAL A 170 2.02 -4.21 9.98
C VAL A 170 1.55 -5.63 10.25
N ARG A 171 0.36 -6.02 9.74
CA ARG A 171 -0.11 -7.41 9.82
C ARG A 171 0.75 -8.37 9.00
N ASN A 172 1.25 -7.95 7.85
CA ASN A 172 2.18 -8.75 7.05
C ASN A 172 3.50 -8.95 7.81
N ALA A 173 4.05 -7.90 8.41
CA ALA A 173 5.21 -7.98 9.28
C ALA A 173 4.97 -8.94 10.46
N ALA A 174 3.84 -8.79 11.15
CA ALA A 174 3.47 -9.67 12.26
C ALA A 174 3.35 -11.15 11.85
N ARG A 175 2.80 -11.43 10.66
CA ARG A 175 2.73 -12.80 10.12
C ARG A 175 4.10 -13.35 9.75
N ALA A 176 4.99 -12.52 9.21
CA ALA A 176 6.35 -12.92 8.85
C ALA A 176 7.18 -13.28 10.09
N ILE A 177 7.01 -12.57 11.19
CA ILE A 177 7.65 -12.86 12.49
C ILE A 177 7.16 -14.20 13.06
N GLY A 178 5.86 -14.50 12.96
CA GLY A 178 5.28 -15.72 13.51
C GLY A 178 4.83 -15.55 14.97
N GLU A 179 5.52 -16.22 15.93
CA GLU A 179 5.03 -16.30 17.31
C GLU A 179 5.46 -15.12 18.19
N THR A 180 6.75 -14.74 18.14
CA THR A 180 7.31 -13.68 18.98
C THR A 180 8.39 -12.89 18.23
N GLY A 181 8.40 -11.59 18.41
CA GLY A 181 9.40 -10.70 17.79
C GLY A 181 9.08 -9.23 17.94
N ASN A 182 9.73 -8.40 17.13
CA ASN A 182 9.68 -6.96 17.26
C ASN A 182 9.30 -6.30 15.94
N ILE A 183 8.44 -5.27 16.01
CA ILE A 183 8.15 -4.36 14.91
C ILE A 183 8.49 -2.95 15.36
N THR A 184 9.23 -2.20 14.56
CA THR A 184 9.48 -0.78 14.81
C THR A 184 8.73 0.07 13.80
N LEU A 185 7.85 0.94 14.32
CA LEU A 185 7.17 1.96 13.54
C LEU A 185 8.02 3.23 13.58
N ARG A 186 8.66 3.56 12.45
CA ARG A 186 9.53 4.72 12.32
C ARG A 186 8.93 5.74 11.41
N THR A 187 9.02 7.01 11.80
CA THR A 187 8.66 8.15 10.93
C THR A 187 9.83 9.11 10.79
N ARG A 188 10.03 9.67 9.58
CA ARG A 188 11.06 10.68 9.30
C ARG A 188 10.54 11.69 8.30
N VAL A 189 11.02 12.92 8.42
CA VAL A 189 10.80 13.96 7.41
C VAL A 189 11.84 13.88 6.32
N HIS A 190 11.39 13.79 5.07
CA HIS A 190 12.25 13.96 3.91
C HIS A 190 11.91 15.26 3.17
N ARG A 191 12.96 16.04 2.85
CA ARG A 191 12.81 17.29 2.10
C ARG A 191 13.14 17.05 0.63
N ASN A 192 12.41 17.79 -0.23
CA ASN A 192 12.65 17.78 -1.69
C ASN A 192 12.55 16.37 -2.33
N LEU A 193 11.61 15.56 -1.86
CA LEU A 193 11.36 14.24 -2.44
C LEU A 193 10.46 14.36 -3.69
N THR A 194 10.85 13.72 -4.78
CA THR A 194 10.01 13.64 -5.97
C THR A 194 9.21 12.33 -5.92
N ILE A 195 7.88 12.44 -5.86
CA ILE A 195 6.94 11.31 -5.87
C ILE A 195 6.03 11.49 -7.07
N ALA A 196 5.88 10.46 -7.91
CA ALA A 196 5.04 10.49 -9.08
C ALA A 196 5.23 11.77 -9.93
N ASN A 197 6.46 12.12 -10.27
CA ASN A 197 6.87 13.30 -11.03
C ASN A 197 6.56 14.66 -10.38
N ARG A 198 6.06 14.70 -9.15
CA ARG A 198 5.82 15.94 -8.38
C ARG A 198 6.88 16.12 -7.31
N ARG A 199 7.56 17.27 -7.35
CA ARG A 199 8.52 17.65 -6.32
C ARG A 199 7.78 18.14 -5.07
N ASN A 200 7.88 17.38 -3.98
CA ASN A 200 7.29 17.72 -2.69
C ASN A 200 8.38 18.34 -1.82
N ARG A 201 8.11 19.52 -1.28
CA ARG A 201 9.05 20.22 -0.38
C ARG A 201 9.26 19.46 0.92
N LEU A 202 8.20 18.82 1.40
CA LEU A 202 8.19 18.06 2.64
C LEU A 202 7.41 16.76 2.40
N SER A 203 7.95 15.64 2.82
CA SER A 203 7.31 14.33 2.73
C SER A 203 7.53 13.58 4.04
N ALA A 204 6.48 12.94 4.55
CA ALA A 204 6.59 12.01 5.66
C ALA A 204 6.95 10.62 5.11
N VAL A 205 8.03 10.04 5.60
CA VAL A 205 8.41 8.66 5.32
C VAL A 205 8.07 7.82 6.53
N ILE A 206 7.26 6.78 6.30
CA ILE A 206 6.87 5.81 7.32
C ILE A 206 7.58 4.50 6.98
N SER A 207 8.36 3.98 7.93
CA SER A 207 9.05 2.70 7.81
C SER A 207 8.51 1.74 8.85
N ILE A 208 8.12 0.55 8.41
CA ILE A 208 7.73 -0.56 9.26
C ILE A 208 8.86 -1.58 9.16
N ILE A 209 9.55 -1.81 10.26
CA ILE A 209 10.75 -2.63 10.33
C ILE A 209 10.43 -3.80 11.24
N ASP A 210 10.55 -5.00 10.72
CA ASP A 210 10.34 -6.26 11.45
C ASP A 210 11.66 -7.04 11.56
N ASP A 211 11.72 -7.96 12.51
CA ASP A 211 12.82 -8.90 12.71
C ASP A 211 12.50 -10.31 12.17
N GLY A 212 11.56 -10.40 11.24
CA GLY A 212 11.19 -11.64 10.58
C GLY A 212 12.28 -12.19 9.65
N PRO A 213 12.07 -13.37 9.04
CA PRO A 213 13.07 -14.07 8.21
C PRO A 213 13.39 -13.35 6.88
N GLY A 214 12.72 -12.24 6.58
CA GLY A 214 12.89 -11.53 5.32
C GLY A 214 12.19 -12.20 4.13
N ILE A 215 12.38 -11.61 2.94
CA ILE A 215 11.85 -12.14 1.69
C ILE A 215 12.95 -12.99 1.03
N PRO A 216 12.69 -14.27 0.65
CA PRO A 216 13.65 -15.07 -0.09
C PRO A 216 14.09 -14.34 -1.38
N GLN A 217 15.35 -14.28 -1.65
CA GLN A 217 15.87 -13.83 -2.94
C GLN A 217 15.76 -15.00 -3.92
N GLU A 218 14.92 -14.82 -4.96
CA GLU A 218 14.87 -15.73 -6.11
C GLU A 218 16.04 -15.46 -7.06
#